data_87fa7e4e1d5eb4cb489752272acd084a
#
_entry.id   87fa7e4e1d5eb4cb489752272acd084a
#
_cell.length_a   1.000
_cell.length_b   1.000
_cell.length_c   1.000
_cell.angle_alpha   90.00
_cell.angle_beta   90.00
_cell.angle_gamma   90.00
#
_symmetry.space_group_name_H-M   'P 1'
#
loop_
_entity.id
_entity.type
_entity.pdbx_description
1 polymer ?
#
loop_
_entity_poly.entity_id
_entity_poly.type
_entity_poly.pdbx_seq_one_letter_code
_entity_poly.pdbx_strand_id
1 'polypeptide(L)'
;FISFIMFRLYKNHAQVPWGFCYKQQEMCKKVRANDYLCEKINTQMLMKHIRIPLFVWFSIVLLIAVAPVSLSAQESFIQKIEKNKSVSGIKLLDTSRFPEKYVMYLTQPLDHRHPEKGSFRQRVIVGHVGYDRPTVIVTEGYGAGYALRPTYREELSELFDANMIFVEHRYFLESTPEPCDWQYLTAENSAEDLHAVTTAFKTLYPGKWISTGISKGGQ
;
A
#
# COMPACT_ATOMS: atom_id res chain seq x y z
N PHE A 1 21.66 14.98 5.84
CA PHE A 1 20.25 15.00 5.46
C PHE A 1 19.85 16.31 4.77
N ILE A 2 20.21 17.44 5.34
CA ILE A 2 19.94 18.78 4.77
C ILE A 2 20.69 18.98 3.44
N SER A 3 21.91 18.45 3.31
CA SER A 3 22.73 18.54 2.09
C SER A 3 22.10 17.81 0.89
N PHE A 4 21.36 16.71 1.13
CA PHE A 4 20.71 15.91 0.08
C PHE A 4 19.44 16.57 -0.46
N ILE A 5 18.72 17.30 0.38
CA ILE A 5 17.50 18.04 -0.01
C ILE A 5 17.86 19.26 -0.87
N MET A 6 18.93 19.97 -0.52
CA MET A 6 19.38 21.12 -1.32
C MET A 6 19.86 20.73 -2.73
N PHE A 7 20.48 19.55 -2.88
CA PHE A 7 20.92 19.07 -4.19
C PHE A 7 19.74 18.69 -5.12
N ARG A 8 18.61 18.25 -4.54
CA ARG A 8 17.41 17.89 -5.30
C ARG A 8 16.60 19.10 -5.74
N LEU A 9 16.59 20.17 -4.94
CA LEU A 9 15.92 21.43 -5.31
C LEU A 9 16.68 22.20 -6.41
N TYR A 10 18.00 22.06 -6.47
CA TYR A 10 18.81 22.72 -7.49
C TYR A 10 18.68 22.10 -8.88
N LYS A 11 18.25 20.86 -8.99
CA LYS A 11 18.09 20.15 -10.28
C LYS A 11 16.82 20.51 -11.04
N ASN A 12 15.88 21.22 -10.42
CA ASN A 12 14.54 21.48 -10.98
C ASN A 12 14.25 22.94 -11.35
N HIS A 13 15.19 23.89 -11.19
CA HIS A 13 14.96 25.29 -11.60
C HIS A 13 16.11 25.88 -12.43
N ALA A 14 15.78 26.11 -13.69
CA ALA A 14 16.15 27.17 -14.61
C ALA A 14 17.58 27.72 -14.62
N GLN A 15 18.22 27.50 -15.77
CA GLN A 15 19.16 28.40 -16.47
C GLN A 15 20.00 29.36 -15.61
N VAL A 16 21.12 28.83 -15.09
CA VAL A 16 22.23 29.65 -14.67
C VAL A 16 23.11 29.90 -15.91
N PRO A 17 23.49 31.15 -16.21
CA PRO A 17 24.33 31.45 -17.37
C PRO A 17 25.65 30.71 -17.34
N TRP A 18 25.97 29.97 -18.38
CA TRP A 18 27.15 29.11 -18.53
C TRP A 18 28.49 29.81 -18.22
N GLY A 19 28.54 31.16 -18.28
CA GLY A 19 29.73 31.92 -17.99
C GLY A 19 30.20 31.90 -16.53
N PHE A 20 29.33 31.62 -15.58
CA PHE A 20 29.67 31.62 -14.14
C PHE A 20 30.34 30.32 -13.71
N CYS A 21 29.96 29.20 -14.31
CA CYS A 21 30.53 27.88 -14.02
C CYS A 21 31.96 27.72 -14.59
N TYR A 22 32.24 28.32 -15.72
CA TYR A 22 33.55 28.19 -16.37
C TYR A 22 34.66 28.93 -15.61
N LYS A 23 34.38 30.13 -15.07
CA LYS A 23 35.34 30.89 -14.26
C LYS A 23 35.73 30.22 -12.95
N GLN A 24 34.82 29.47 -12.36
CA GLN A 24 35.06 28.73 -11.10
C GLN A 24 35.91 27.49 -11.34
N GLN A 25 35.75 26.81 -12.47
CA GLN A 25 36.56 25.64 -12.84
C GLN A 25 38.02 26.01 -13.17
N GLU A 26 38.26 27.16 -13.76
CA GLU A 26 39.61 27.62 -14.03
C GLU A 26 40.36 28.04 -12.75
N MET A 27 39.68 28.61 -11.75
CA MET A 27 40.26 28.98 -10.46
C MET A 27 40.64 27.73 -9.63
N CYS A 28 39.86 26.67 -9.69
CA CYS A 28 40.18 25.39 -9.03
C CYS A 28 41.36 24.64 -9.68
N LYS A 29 41.58 24.80 -11.00
CA LYS A 29 42.72 24.17 -11.68
C LYS A 29 44.05 24.86 -11.37
N LYS A 30 44.07 26.14 -10.94
CA LYS A 30 45.29 26.89 -10.63
C LYS A 30 45.82 26.69 -9.22
N VAL A 31 45.01 26.13 -8.33
CA VAL A 31 45.42 25.86 -6.94
C VAL A 31 45.56 24.35 -6.77
N ARG A 32 46.78 23.84 -6.89
CA ARG A 32 47.16 22.50 -6.44
C ARG A 32 47.11 22.42 -4.92
N ALA A 33 45.96 22.51 -4.34
CA ALA A 33 45.79 22.41 -2.89
C ALA A 33 44.47 21.71 -2.59
N ASN A 34 44.61 20.61 -1.90
CA ASN A 34 43.65 19.86 -1.10
C ASN A 34 42.15 20.23 -1.28
N ASP A 35 41.35 19.23 -1.68
CA ASP A 35 39.87 19.31 -1.79
C ASP A 35 39.18 19.98 -0.60
N TYR A 36 39.76 19.83 0.59
CA TYR A 36 39.34 20.45 1.86
C TYR A 36 39.37 21.99 1.85
N LEU A 37 40.34 22.59 1.16
CA LEU A 37 40.45 24.06 1.11
C LEU A 37 39.41 24.65 0.11
N CYS A 38 39.11 23.94 -0.95
CA CYS A 38 38.11 24.34 -1.96
C CYS A 38 36.70 24.32 -1.36
N GLU A 39 36.38 23.31 -0.55
CA GLU A 39 35.09 23.17 0.16
C GLU A 39 34.92 24.27 1.22
N LYS A 40 35.99 24.59 1.94
CA LYS A 40 35.97 25.64 2.97
C LYS A 40 35.85 27.08 2.43
N ILE A 41 36.43 27.35 1.27
CA ILE A 41 36.31 28.65 0.60
C ILE A 41 34.91 28.83 0.02
N ASN A 42 34.32 27.75 -0.53
CA ASN A 42 32.98 27.79 -1.10
C ASN A 42 31.90 28.00 -0.03
N THR A 43 32.05 27.38 1.15
CA THR A 43 31.16 27.60 2.30
C THR A 43 31.27 28.97 2.88
N GLN A 44 32.50 29.54 2.99
CA GLN A 44 32.69 30.88 3.52
C GLN A 44 32.20 32.00 2.58
N MET A 45 32.31 31.82 1.25
CA MET A 45 31.76 32.79 0.29
C MET A 45 30.23 32.77 0.25
N LEU A 46 29.61 31.59 0.36
CA LEU A 46 28.15 31.48 0.38
C LEU A 46 27.55 32.16 1.65
N MET A 47 28.25 32.07 2.77
CA MET A 47 27.78 32.65 4.05
C MET A 47 27.94 34.16 4.10
N LYS A 48 28.84 34.78 3.30
CA LYS A 48 29.05 36.22 3.30
C LYS A 48 27.97 37.04 2.57
N HIS A 49 27.20 36.43 1.69
CA HIS A 49 26.20 37.15 0.91
C HIS A 49 24.75 36.95 1.40
N ILE A 50 24.51 36.03 2.33
CA ILE A 50 23.18 35.84 2.91
C ILE A 50 23.20 36.40 4.35
N ARG A 51 23.16 37.73 4.47
CA ARG A 51 22.80 38.40 5.74
C ARG A 51 21.29 38.31 5.89
N ILE A 52 20.80 37.13 6.27
CA ILE A 52 19.43 37.00 6.74
C ILE A 52 19.41 37.70 8.10
N PRO A 53 18.64 38.79 8.29
CA PRO A 53 18.57 39.45 9.57
C PRO A 53 18.07 38.47 10.63
N LEU A 54 18.63 38.58 11.84
CA LEU A 54 18.34 37.66 12.93
C LEU A 54 16.83 37.44 13.17
N PHE A 55 16.03 38.47 12.90
CA PHE A 55 14.58 38.41 12.98
C PHE A 55 13.93 37.40 12.00
N VAL A 56 14.51 37.23 10.82
CA VAL A 56 14.01 36.26 9.83
C VAL A 56 14.30 34.84 10.29
N TRP A 57 15.46 34.59 10.90
CA TRP A 57 15.78 33.33 11.55
C TRP A 57 14.82 33.00 12.70
N PHE A 58 14.55 33.98 13.56
CA PHE A 58 13.60 33.84 14.67
C PHE A 58 12.17 33.57 14.15
N SER A 59 11.75 34.23 13.06
CA SER A 59 10.44 34.01 12.46
C SER A 59 10.32 32.62 11.83
N ILE A 60 11.37 32.12 11.17
CA ILE A 60 11.39 30.77 10.57
C ILE A 60 11.37 29.69 11.67
N VAL A 61 12.15 29.87 12.74
CA VAL A 61 12.16 28.93 13.87
C VAL A 61 10.83 28.95 14.60
N LEU A 62 10.20 30.11 14.77
CA LEU A 62 8.88 30.25 15.40
C LEU A 62 7.77 29.63 14.53
N LEU A 63 7.85 29.78 13.19
CA LEU A 63 6.89 29.15 12.25
C LEU A 63 7.00 27.62 12.28
N ILE A 64 8.19 27.07 12.40
CA ILE A 64 8.42 25.62 12.51
C ILE A 64 7.95 25.09 13.87
N ALA A 65 8.10 25.88 14.93
CA ALA A 65 7.69 25.49 16.29
C ALA A 65 6.16 25.54 16.50
N VAL A 66 5.44 26.33 15.70
CA VAL A 66 3.96 26.51 15.82
C VAL A 66 3.18 25.73 14.76
N ALA A 67 3.85 25.18 13.75
CA ALA A 67 3.18 24.28 12.83
C ALA A 67 2.72 23.05 13.61
N PRO A 68 1.40 22.82 13.80
CA PRO A 68 0.96 21.55 14.35
C PRO A 68 1.38 20.49 13.32
N VAL A 69 2.39 19.71 13.67
CA VAL A 69 2.64 18.45 12.98
C VAL A 69 1.44 17.58 13.33
N SER A 70 0.37 17.74 12.57
CA SER A 70 -0.71 16.77 12.54
C SER A 70 -0.11 15.48 12.02
N LEU A 71 0.54 14.75 12.92
CA LEU A 71 0.87 13.35 12.69
C LEU A 71 -0.46 12.61 12.71
N SER A 72 -1.19 12.73 11.60
CA SER A 72 -2.32 11.86 11.33
C SER A 72 -1.73 10.46 11.34
N ALA A 73 -1.90 9.76 12.46
CA ALA A 73 -1.56 8.35 12.53
C ALA A 73 -2.38 7.68 11.42
N GLN A 74 -1.71 7.24 10.37
CA GLN A 74 -2.38 6.56 9.26
C GLN A 74 -3.01 5.30 9.84
N GLU A 75 -4.33 5.24 9.77
CA GLU A 75 -5.10 4.12 10.29
C GLU A 75 -4.61 2.82 9.63
N SER A 76 -4.25 1.83 10.44
CA SER A 76 -3.73 0.55 9.95
C SER A 76 -4.78 -0.20 9.14
N PHE A 77 -4.33 -1.15 8.29
CA PHE A 77 -5.22 -2.02 7.54
C PHE A 77 -6.25 -2.72 8.45
N ILE A 78 -5.79 -3.26 9.57
CA ILE A 78 -6.63 -3.97 10.54
C ILE A 78 -7.73 -3.04 11.08
N GLN A 79 -7.37 -1.84 11.53
CA GLN A 79 -8.33 -0.87 12.06
C GLN A 79 -9.41 -0.48 11.04
N LYS A 80 -9.06 -0.41 9.75
CA LYS A 80 -10.01 -0.09 8.69
C LYS A 80 -10.95 -1.25 8.41
N ILE A 81 -10.42 -2.48 8.30
CA ILE A 81 -11.23 -3.63 7.93
C ILE A 81 -12.11 -4.12 9.09
N GLU A 82 -11.70 -3.95 10.34
CA GLU A 82 -12.50 -4.28 11.54
C GLU A 82 -13.78 -3.46 11.67
N LYS A 83 -13.88 -2.32 10.98
CA LYS A 83 -15.14 -1.56 10.91
C LYS A 83 -16.25 -2.35 10.20
N ASN A 84 -15.88 -3.30 9.37
CA ASN A 84 -16.85 -4.18 8.72
C ASN A 84 -17.20 -5.34 9.66
N LYS A 85 -18.41 -5.30 10.22
CA LYS A 85 -18.92 -6.29 11.19
C LYS A 85 -19.02 -7.73 10.63
N SER A 86 -19.02 -7.87 9.29
CA SER A 86 -19.03 -9.19 8.64
C SER A 86 -17.65 -9.85 8.64
N VAL A 87 -16.59 -9.10 8.94
CA VAL A 87 -15.21 -9.59 8.96
C VAL A 87 -14.82 -10.01 10.37
N SER A 88 -14.15 -11.15 10.47
CA SER A 88 -13.69 -11.72 11.76
C SER A 88 -12.40 -12.51 11.59
N GLY A 89 -11.74 -12.82 12.71
CA GLY A 89 -10.58 -13.73 12.75
C GLY A 89 -9.38 -13.26 11.92
N ILE A 90 -9.14 -11.95 11.87
CA ILE A 90 -8.03 -11.35 11.13
C ILE A 90 -6.71 -11.78 11.75
N LYS A 91 -5.82 -12.32 10.92
CA LYS A 91 -4.46 -12.70 11.31
C LYS A 91 -3.45 -12.22 10.25
N LEU A 92 -2.37 -11.61 10.70
CA LEU A 92 -1.22 -11.30 9.87
C LEU A 92 -0.51 -12.61 9.50
N LEU A 93 -0.13 -12.73 8.24
CA LEU A 93 0.62 -13.86 7.69
C LEU A 93 2.03 -13.43 7.31
N ASP A 94 2.98 -14.34 7.41
CA ASP A 94 4.29 -14.15 6.82
C ASP A 94 4.19 -14.04 5.30
N THR A 95 4.97 -13.14 4.73
CA THR A 95 5.00 -12.93 3.29
C THR A 95 6.34 -12.38 2.82
N SER A 96 6.81 -12.89 1.67
CA SER A 96 7.94 -12.34 0.93
C SER A 96 7.51 -11.61 -0.36
N ARG A 97 6.20 -11.53 -0.61
CA ARG A 97 5.64 -11.07 -1.89
C ARG A 97 4.73 -9.84 -1.77
N PHE A 98 4.33 -9.48 -0.55
CA PHE A 98 3.50 -8.31 -0.26
C PHE A 98 4.14 -7.50 0.87
N PRO A 99 3.88 -6.20 0.98
CA PRO A 99 4.18 -5.45 2.20
C PRO A 99 3.49 -6.04 3.43
N GLU A 100 2.21 -6.44 3.27
CA GLU A 100 1.42 -7.07 4.31
C GLU A 100 0.49 -8.12 3.71
N LYS A 101 0.27 -9.22 4.42
CA LYS A 101 -0.63 -10.29 4.02
C LYS A 101 -1.47 -10.76 5.20
N TYR A 102 -2.74 -10.99 4.97
CA TYR A 102 -3.69 -11.33 6.01
C TYR A 102 -4.55 -12.53 5.60
N VAL A 103 -4.98 -13.31 6.58
CA VAL A 103 -6.13 -14.21 6.46
C VAL A 103 -7.25 -13.69 7.36
N MET A 104 -8.47 -13.78 6.89
CA MET A 104 -9.67 -13.41 7.63
C MET A 104 -10.87 -14.19 7.14
N TYR A 105 -12.00 -14.00 7.82
CA TYR A 105 -13.24 -14.68 7.47
C TYR A 105 -14.36 -13.66 7.33
N LEU A 106 -15.14 -13.80 6.24
CA LEU A 106 -16.41 -13.11 6.10
C LEU A 106 -17.55 -14.03 6.51
N THR A 107 -18.49 -13.49 7.26
CA THR A 107 -19.75 -14.17 7.55
C THR A 107 -20.64 -14.07 6.33
N GLN A 108 -20.99 -15.21 5.75
CA GLN A 108 -21.85 -15.36 4.57
C GLN A 108 -23.12 -16.11 4.92
N PRO A 109 -24.28 -15.76 4.36
CA PRO A 109 -25.49 -16.58 4.53
C PRO A 109 -25.33 -17.93 3.82
N LEU A 110 -25.95 -18.97 4.36
CA LEU A 110 -26.07 -20.25 3.68
C LEU A 110 -26.84 -20.09 2.37
N ASP A 111 -27.96 -19.36 2.43
CA ASP A 111 -28.82 -19.01 1.32
C ASP A 111 -28.95 -17.49 1.26
N HIS A 112 -28.41 -16.88 0.21
CA HIS A 112 -28.45 -15.41 0.05
C HIS A 112 -29.89 -14.87 -0.16
N ARG A 113 -30.81 -15.69 -0.67
CA ARG A 113 -32.23 -15.32 -0.77
C ARG A 113 -32.96 -15.43 0.56
N HIS A 114 -32.47 -16.29 1.47
CA HIS A 114 -33.07 -16.58 2.76
C HIS A 114 -32.00 -16.55 3.87
N PRO A 115 -31.48 -15.35 4.22
CA PRO A 115 -30.37 -15.24 5.19
C PRO A 115 -30.71 -15.77 6.60
N GLU A 116 -31.99 -15.87 6.92
CA GLU A 116 -32.48 -16.43 8.20
C GLU A 116 -32.22 -17.94 8.36
N LYS A 117 -31.87 -18.65 7.27
CA LYS A 117 -31.56 -20.08 7.31
C LYS A 117 -30.19 -20.40 7.93
N GLY A 118 -29.41 -19.39 8.26
CA GLY A 118 -28.11 -19.53 8.90
C GLY A 118 -26.96 -18.97 8.09
N SER A 119 -25.77 -19.07 8.65
CA SER A 119 -24.57 -18.48 8.04
C SER A 119 -23.36 -19.39 8.26
N PHE A 120 -22.31 -19.14 7.49
CA PHE A 120 -21.00 -19.77 7.65
C PHE A 120 -19.89 -18.72 7.55
N ARG A 121 -18.67 -19.15 7.84
CA ARG A 121 -17.49 -18.30 7.74
C ARG A 121 -16.71 -18.65 6.49
N GLN A 122 -16.59 -17.70 5.55
CA GLN A 122 -15.83 -17.87 4.33
C GLN A 122 -14.42 -17.29 4.50
N ARG A 123 -13.41 -18.10 4.22
CA ARG A 123 -12.01 -17.68 4.31
C ARG A 123 -11.63 -16.80 3.13
N VAL A 124 -10.99 -15.67 3.43
CA VAL A 124 -10.43 -14.73 2.47
C VAL A 124 -8.98 -14.44 2.84
N ILE A 125 -8.08 -14.48 1.84
CA ILE A 125 -6.68 -14.12 2.01
C ILE A 125 -6.45 -12.80 1.28
N VAL A 126 -5.88 -11.83 1.97
CA VAL A 126 -5.63 -10.48 1.44
C VAL A 126 -4.13 -10.22 1.38
N GLY A 127 -3.61 -9.92 0.18
CA GLY A 127 -2.28 -9.33 -0.01
C GLY A 127 -2.45 -7.82 -0.18
N HIS A 128 -1.99 -7.05 0.80
CA HIS A 128 -2.11 -5.59 0.78
C HIS A 128 -0.83 -4.96 0.22
N VAL A 129 -0.98 -4.13 -0.82
CA VAL A 129 0.08 -3.33 -1.42
C VAL A 129 -0.12 -1.84 -1.10
N GLY A 130 -1.36 -1.37 -1.17
CA GLY A 130 -1.71 0.01 -0.88
C GLY A 130 -3.16 0.33 -1.26
N TYR A 131 -3.74 1.35 -0.63
CA TYR A 131 -5.15 1.71 -0.82
C TYR A 131 -5.46 2.33 -2.18
N ASP A 132 -4.46 2.94 -2.81
CA ASP A 132 -4.50 3.57 -4.13
C ASP A 132 -4.17 2.61 -5.28
N ARG A 133 -3.80 1.36 -4.94
CA ARG A 133 -3.42 0.35 -5.92
C ARG A 133 -4.64 -0.34 -6.51
N PRO A 134 -4.54 -0.88 -7.75
CA PRO A 134 -5.56 -1.77 -8.29
C PRO A 134 -5.77 -2.98 -7.37
N THR A 135 -6.90 -3.65 -7.50
CA THR A 135 -7.20 -4.85 -6.73
C THR A 135 -7.56 -6.00 -7.66
N VAL A 136 -6.93 -7.14 -7.46
CA VAL A 136 -7.25 -8.39 -8.15
C VAL A 136 -8.04 -9.27 -7.18
N ILE A 137 -9.29 -9.58 -7.53
CA ILE A 137 -10.07 -10.61 -6.86
C ILE A 137 -9.82 -11.94 -7.56
N VAL A 138 -9.36 -12.91 -6.77
CA VAL A 138 -9.07 -14.27 -7.26
C VAL A 138 -10.17 -15.19 -6.74
N THR A 139 -10.96 -15.73 -7.68
CA THR A 139 -12.04 -16.66 -7.37
C THR A 139 -11.51 -18.08 -7.50
N GLU A 140 -11.36 -18.75 -6.34
CA GLU A 140 -10.95 -20.15 -6.30
C GLU A 140 -12.18 -21.05 -6.44
N GLY A 141 -12.06 -22.11 -7.24
CA GLY A 141 -13.14 -23.10 -7.41
C GLY A 141 -13.19 -24.14 -6.29
N TYR A 142 -12.17 -24.16 -5.43
CA TYR A 142 -11.96 -25.15 -4.39
C TYR A 142 -11.34 -24.50 -3.14
N GLY A 143 -10.42 -25.20 -2.48
CA GLY A 143 -9.78 -24.73 -1.26
C GLY A 143 -8.58 -23.81 -1.52
N ALA A 144 -8.51 -22.70 -0.79
CA ALA A 144 -7.50 -21.68 -0.91
C ALA A 144 -6.25 -21.87 -0.03
N GLY A 145 -6.04 -23.09 0.51
CA GLY A 145 -4.95 -23.33 1.46
C GLY A 145 -3.55 -23.00 0.95
N TYR A 146 -3.30 -23.17 -0.33
CA TYR A 146 -1.99 -22.85 -0.95
C TYR A 146 -1.70 -21.35 -1.02
N ALA A 147 -2.75 -20.52 -1.04
CA ALA A 147 -2.59 -19.06 -1.03
C ALA A 147 -2.09 -18.51 0.32
N LEU A 148 -2.11 -19.31 1.37
CA LEU A 148 -1.54 -18.94 2.68
C LEU A 148 0.00 -18.92 2.68
N ARG A 149 0.66 -19.60 1.72
CA ARG A 149 2.12 -19.67 1.67
C ARG A 149 2.75 -18.28 1.59
N PRO A 150 3.86 -18.04 2.30
CA PRO A 150 4.56 -16.73 2.26
C PRO A 150 4.99 -16.29 0.85
N THR A 151 5.30 -17.24 -0.01
CA THR A 151 5.80 -16.99 -1.38
C THR A 151 4.69 -16.85 -2.42
N TYR A 152 3.42 -17.09 -2.04
CA TYR A 152 2.33 -17.04 -3.00
C TYR A 152 1.87 -15.60 -3.27
N ARG A 153 1.84 -15.24 -4.53
CA ARG A 153 1.17 -14.08 -5.11
C ARG A 153 0.56 -14.50 -6.45
N GLU A 154 -0.66 -14.09 -6.71
CA GLU A 154 -1.33 -14.38 -7.97
C GLU A 154 -0.70 -13.53 -9.09
N GLU A 155 -0.65 -14.09 -10.31
CA GLU A 155 0.11 -13.58 -11.46
C GLU A 155 -0.31 -12.17 -11.88
N LEU A 156 -1.61 -11.89 -11.98
CA LEU A 156 -2.12 -10.55 -12.33
C LEU A 156 -1.89 -9.55 -11.20
N SER A 157 -1.97 -10.00 -9.93
CA SER A 157 -1.63 -9.18 -8.78
C SER A 157 -0.17 -8.75 -8.82
N GLU A 158 0.72 -9.64 -9.24
CA GLU A 158 2.14 -9.34 -9.41
C GLU A 158 2.37 -8.40 -10.62
N LEU A 159 1.77 -8.71 -11.77
CA LEU A 159 1.93 -7.96 -13.01
C LEU A 159 1.49 -6.49 -12.87
N PHE A 160 0.39 -6.23 -12.15
CA PHE A 160 -0.16 -4.89 -11.96
C PHE A 160 0.29 -4.22 -10.66
N ASP A 161 1.16 -4.85 -9.88
CA ASP A 161 1.50 -4.46 -8.52
C ASP A 161 0.25 -4.08 -7.72
N ALA A 162 -0.71 -5.01 -7.73
CA ALA A 162 -2.05 -4.84 -7.20
C ALA A 162 -2.23 -5.52 -5.85
N ASN A 163 -3.23 -5.06 -5.10
CA ASN A 163 -3.75 -5.82 -3.96
C ASN A 163 -4.32 -7.15 -4.47
N MET A 164 -4.30 -8.17 -3.65
CA MET A 164 -4.89 -9.48 -3.93
C MET A 164 -5.97 -9.79 -2.90
N ILE A 165 -7.15 -10.14 -3.36
CA ILE A 165 -8.22 -10.70 -2.53
C ILE A 165 -8.51 -12.09 -3.03
N PHE A 166 -8.04 -13.09 -2.32
CA PHE A 166 -8.16 -14.49 -2.71
C PHE A 166 -9.30 -15.14 -1.91
N VAL A 167 -10.35 -15.58 -2.58
CA VAL A 167 -11.58 -16.08 -1.97
C VAL A 167 -11.65 -17.59 -2.07
N GLU A 168 -11.70 -18.28 -0.93
CA GLU A 168 -11.97 -19.70 -0.88
C GLU A 168 -13.42 -19.98 -1.21
N HIS A 169 -13.66 -20.99 -2.04
CA HIS A 169 -15.03 -21.37 -2.40
C HIS A 169 -15.80 -21.94 -1.20
N ARG A 170 -17.10 -21.60 -1.10
CA ARG A 170 -17.97 -22.22 -0.09
C ARG A 170 -17.89 -23.75 -0.16
N TYR A 171 -18.02 -24.42 0.98
CA TYR A 171 -17.92 -25.88 1.16
C TYR A 171 -16.53 -26.48 0.96
N PHE A 172 -15.49 -25.66 0.97
CA PHE A 172 -14.12 -26.16 0.95
C PHE A 172 -13.33 -25.70 2.18
N LEU A 173 -12.56 -26.62 2.74
CA LEU A 173 -11.68 -26.42 3.89
C LEU A 173 -12.35 -25.60 5.02
N GLU A 174 -11.77 -24.41 5.33
CA GLU A 174 -12.26 -23.52 6.39
C GLU A 174 -13.58 -22.80 6.04
N SER A 175 -14.01 -22.88 4.78
CA SER A 175 -15.26 -22.29 4.28
C SER A 175 -16.40 -23.30 4.21
N THR A 176 -16.28 -24.43 4.92
CA THR A 176 -17.35 -25.43 5.02
C THR A 176 -18.32 -25.07 6.13
N PRO A 177 -19.64 -24.95 5.84
CA PRO A 177 -20.64 -24.73 6.89
C PRO A 177 -20.79 -25.95 7.82
N GLU A 178 -21.14 -25.68 9.06
CA GLU A 178 -21.53 -26.73 10.02
C GLU A 178 -22.92 -26.43 10.62
N PRO A 179 -23.93 -27.31 10.44
CA PRO A 179 -23.88 -28.57 9.69
C PRO A 179 -23.72 -28.36 8.18
N CYS A 180 -23.09 -29.33 7.50
CA CYS A 180 -22.84 -29.31 6.07
C CYS A 180 -24.10 -29.74 5.30
N ASP A 181 -24.87 -28.77 4.82
CA ASP A 181 -26.06 -29.01 4.00
C ASP A 181 -25.78 -28.62 2.56
N TRP A 182 -25.60 -29.61 1.69
CA TRP A 182 -25.20 -29.46 0.30
C TRP A 182 -26.22 -28.76 -0.59
N GLN A 183 -27.47 -28.60 -0.16
CA GLN A 183 -28.50 -27.89 -0.95
C GLN A 183 -28.13 -26.44 -1.24
N TYR A 184 -27.30 -25.81 -0.40
CA TYR A 184 -26.85 -24.43 -0.56
C TYR A 184 -25.58 -24.28 -1.41
N LEU A 185 -24.95 -25.39 -1.83
CA LEU A 185 -23.84 -25.36 -2.76
C LEU A 185 -24.33 -25.13 -4.19
N THR A 186 -24.76 -23.92 -4.50
CA THR A 186 -25.26 -23.52 -5.80
C THR A 186 -24.34 -22.46 -6.43
N ALA A 187 -24.35 -22.36 -7.75
CA ALA A 187 -23.61 -21.33 -8.48
C ALA A 187 -24.08 -19.93 -8.09
N GLU A 188 -25.40 -19.76 -7.88
CA GLU A 188 -25.98 -18.50 -7.45
C GLU A 188 -25.47 -18.05 -6.09
N ASN A 189 -25.54 -18.90 -5.08
CA ASN A 189 -25.00 -18.58 -3.75
C ASN A 189 -23.49 -18.31 -3.80
N SER A 190 -22.75 -19.02 -4.65
CA SER A 190 -21.31 -18.78 -4.82
C SER A 190 -21.02 -17.44 -5.47
N ALA A 191 -21.83 -17.00 -6.45
CA ALA A 191 -21.70 -15.68 -7.06
C ALA A 191 -22.03 -14.56 -6.07
N GLU A 192 -23.07 -14.74 -5.25
CA GLU A 192 -23.45 -13.78 -4.22
C GLU A 192 -22.39 -13.68 -3.11
N ASP A 193 -21.70 -14.77 -2.76
CA ASP A 193 -20.54 -14.72 -1.86
C ASP A 193 -19.44 -13.78 -2.41
N LEU A 194 -19.11 -13.92 -3.70
CA LEU A 194 -18.09 -13.09 -4.35
C LEU A 194 -18.52 -11.62 -4.41
N HIS A 195 -19.82 -11.37 -4.66
CA HIS A 195 -20.39 -10.04 -4.61
C HIS A 195 -20.27 -9.43 -3.20
N ALA A 196 -20.60 -10.19 -2.18
CA ALA A 196 -20.48 -9.76 -0.77
C ALA A 196 -19.02 -9.43 -0.39
N VAL A 197 -18.06 -10.30 -0.80
CA VAL A 197 -16.63 -10.03 -0.60
C VAL A 197 -16.21 -8.75 -1.33
N THR A 198 -16.60 -8.60 -2.60
CA THR A 198 -16.28 -7.39 -3.37
C THR A 198 -16.82 -6.14 -2.67
N THR A 199 -18.06 -6.17 -2.24
CA THR A 199 -18.72 -5.07 -1.52
C THR A 199 -18.00 -4.73 -0.22
N ALA A 200 -17.60 -5.75 0.55
CA ALA A 200 -16.89 -5.57 1.82
C ALA A 200 -15.55 -4.83 1.65
N PHE A 201 -14.84 -5.08 0.56
CA PHE A 201 -13.52 -4.50 0.32
C PHE A 201 -13.53 -3.27 -0.61
N LYS A 202 -14.64 -3.00 -1.33
CA LYS A 202 -14.72 -1.88 -2.29
C LYS A 202 -14.55 -0.51 -1.62
N THR A 203 -15.00 -0.36 -0.39
CA THR A 203 -14.82 0.87 0.39
C THR A 203 -13.37 1.07 0.82
N LEU A 204 -12.63 -0.02 1.03
CA LEU A 204 -11.21 -0.01 1.39
C LEU A 204 -10.32 0.21 0.18
N TYR A 205 -10.70 -0.39 -0.96
CA TYR A 205 -9.99 -0.31 -2.24
C TYR A 205 -10.89 0.28 -3.33
N PRO A 206 -11.03 1.62 -3.39
CA PRO A 206 -11.97 2.28 -4.33
C PRO A 206 -11.48 2.24 -5.78
N GLY A 207 -10.22 1.87 -6.03
CA GLY A 207 -9.58 1.85 -7.33
C GLY A 207 -10.18 0.84 -8.34
N LYS A 208 -9.40 0.53 -9.37
CA LYS A 208 -9.78 -0.45 -10.40
C LYS A 208 -9.72 -1.87 -9.84
N TRP A 209 -10.69 -2.69 -10.23
CA TRP A 209 -10.76 -4.10 -9.89
C TRP A 209 -10.63 -4.97 -11.14
N ILE A 210 -9.94 -6.08 -10.98
CA ILE A 210 -9.74 -7.11 -11.99
C ILE A 210 -10.19 -8.42 -11.34
N SER A 211 -11.02 -9.19 -12.04
CA SER A 211 -11.41 -10.54 -11.61
C SER A 211 -10.60 -11.58 -12.39
N THR A 212 -10.09 -12.56 -11.68
CA THR A 212 -9.47 -13.76 -12.26
C THR A 212 -10.01 -15.00 -11.58
N GLY A 213 -10.27 -16.03 -12.34
CA GLY A 213 -10.85 -17.28 -11.84
C GLY A 213 -9.96 -18.46 -12.10
N ILE A 214 -9.86 -19.36 -11.12
CA ILE A 214 -9.10 -20.59 -11.21
C ILE A 214 -10.08 -21.77 -11.35
N SER A 215 -9.99 -22.48 -12.46
CA SER A 215 -10.84 -23.66 -12.74
C SER A 215 -12.34 -23.32 -12.61
N LYS A 216 -13.07 -24.00 -11.72
CA LYS A 216 -14.48 -23.74 -11.42
C LYS A 216 -14.74 -22.29 -10.99
N GLY A 217 -13.79 -21.65 -10.34
CA GLY A 217 -13.90 -20.25 -9.94
C GLY A 217 -13.93 -19.26 -11.12
N GLY A 218 -13.63 -19.71 -12.34
CA GLY A 218 -13.72 -18.93 -13.56
C GLY A 218 -15.11 -18.98 -14.25
N GLN A 219 -16.06 -19.70 -13.70
CA GLN A 219 -17.44 -19.79 -14.20
C GLN A 219 -18.27 -18.67 -13.62
#